data_34360c3c2273718ec13dba8f73d73b65
#
_entry.id   34360c3c2273718ec13dba8f73d73b65
#
_cell.length_a   1.000
_cell.length_b   1.000
_cell.length_c   1.000
_cell.angle_alpha   90.00
_cell.angle_beta   90.00
_cell.angle_gamma   90.00
#
_symmetry.space_group_name_H-M   'P 1'
#
loop_
_entity.id
_entity.type
_entity.pdbx_description
1 polymer ?
#
loop_
_entity_poly.entity_id
_entity_poly.type
_entity_poly.pdbx_seq_one_letter_code
_entity_poly.pdbx_strand_id
1 'polypeptide(L)'
;FRLCHLPLITIKLNYAYKLLFNMVYTLDLNFLGYPQSIAAYLVETSVGPVLIETGPHSTFEVLKSEIKRCGFEIDEIKHVFLSHIHLDHAGAAWALAAQGATIYLHPFGETHLAHPEKLMESAKRIYQEDMDRLWGQMHPIPIDQLRSTGHLEEILIGNRRFQALHTPGHAKHHIAWKIDNLVFTGDVAGVKIQKGPVVP
;
A
#
# COMPACT_ATOMS: atom_id res chain seq x y z
N PHE A 1 19.20 -10.11 10.55
CA PHE A 1 20.25 -10.08 11.58
C PHE A 1 19.86 -9.11 12.66
N ARG A 2 19.88 -9.56 13.92
CA ARG A 2 19.53 -8.85 15.15
C ARG A 2 20.26 -7.52 15.29
N LEU A 3 19.53 -6.46 15.67
CA LEU A 3 20.03 -5.39 16.53
C LEU A 3 18.84 -4.68 17.20
N CYS A 4 18.33 -5.26 18.28
CA CYS A 4 17.60 -4.53 19.31
C CYS A 4 18.57 -4.32 20.47
N HIS A 5 18.65 -3.07 20.96
CA HIS A 5 19.39 -2.51 22.08
C HIS A 5 20.74 -1.86 21.75
N LEU A 6 20.66 -0.54 21.54
CA LEU A 6 21.80 0.35 21.65
C LEU A 6 21.37 1.69 22.31
N PRO A 7 22.21 2.29 23.17
CA PRO A 7 21.87 3.49 23.97
C PRO A 7 21.81 4.78 23.17
N LEU A 8 21.35 5.87 23.79
CA LEU A 8 21.02 7.20 23.22
C LEU A 8 22.00 7.83 22.21
N ILE A 9 23.25 7.41 22.15
CA ILE A 9 24.24 7.84 21.13
C ILE A 9 23.90 7.23 19.76
N THR A 10 23.29 6.07 19.73
CA THR A 10 22.87 5.36 18.51
C THR A 10 21.68 6.05 17.85
N ILE A 11 20.85 6.76 18.58
CA ILE A 11 19.68 7.49 18.04
C ILE A 11 20.16 8.66 17.14
N LYS A 12 21.21 9.39 17.53
CA LYS A 12 21.76 10.47 16.69
C LYS A 12 22.51 9.95 15.45
N LEU A 13 23.19 8.80 15.55
CA LEU A 13 23.79 8.15 14.38
C LEU A 13 22.73 7.56 13.45
N ASN A 14 21.64 6.98 13.98
CA ASN A 14 20.52 6.52 13.17
C ASN A 14 19.84 7.67 12.39
N TYR A 15 19.72 8.86 12.98
CA TYR A 15 19.18 10.03 12.26
C TYR A 15 20.11 10.48 11.13
N ALA A 16 21.43 10.50 11.34
CA ALA A 16 22.40 10.82 10.30
C ALA A 16 22.51 9.73 9.23
N TYR A 17 22.35 8.44 9.60
CA TYR A 17 22.27 7.30 8.66
C TYR A 17 20.92 7.29 7.93
N LYS A 18 19.81 7.64 8.57
CA LYS A 18 18.49 7.80 7.91
C LYS A 18 18.51 8.86 6.81
N LEU A 19 19.33 9.89 6.92
CA LEU A 19 19.51 10.93 5.89
C LEU A 19 20.30 10.44 4.65
N LEU A 20 20.99 9.30 4.73
CA LEU A 20 21.84 8.77 3.66
C LEU A 20 21.21 7.59 2.89
N PHE A 21 20.19 6.91 3.44
CA PHE A 21 19.55 5.77 2.79
C PHE A 21 18.03 5.97 2.74
N ASN A 22 17.55 6.12 1.56
CA ASN A 22 16.12 6.12 1.22
C ASN A 22 15.56 4.71 1.48
N MET A 23 15.07 4.46 2.69
CA MET A 23 14.61 3.13 3.09
C MET A 23 13.26 2.79 2.47
N VAL A 24 13.15 1.54 2.02
CA VAL A 24 11.90 0.90 1.64
C VAL A 24 11.74 -0.34 2.50
N TYR A 25 10.61 -0.46 3.17
CA TYR A 25 10.28 -1.60 4.02
C TYR A 25 9.18 -2.42 3.38
N THR A 26 9.33 -3.73 3.39
CA THR A 26 8.24 -4.65 3.09
C THR A 26 7.49 -4.94 4.37
N LEU A 27 6.19 -4.67 4.37
CA LEU A 27 5.28 -4.91 5.48
C LEU A 27 4.50 -6.20 5.17
N ASP A 28 4.77 -7.26 5.91
CA ASP A 28 4.05 -8.52 5.76
C ASP A 28 2.73 -8.45 6.52
N LEU A 29 1.61 -8.49 5.80
CA LEU A 29 0.29 -8.37 6.38
C LEU A 29 -0.23 -9.67 7.00
N ASN A 30 0.53 -10.76 6.91
CA ASN A 30 0.23 -12.05 7.54
C ASN A 30 -1.22 -12.49 7.33
N PHE A 31 -1.70 -12.38 6.10
CA PHE A 31 -3.10 -12.60 5.76
C PHE A 31 -3.54 -14.01 6.15
N LEU A 32 -4.61 -14.11 6.93
CA LEU A 32 -5.12 -15.35 7.52
C LEU A 32 -4.09 -16.14 8.35
N GLY A 33 -3.07 -15.47 8.89
CA GLY A 33 -1.98 -16.12 9.61
C GLY A 33 -0.91 -16.75 8.72
N TYR A 34 -0.96 -16.53 7.42
CA TYR A 34 0.06 -16.99 6.47
C TYR A 34 1.05 -15.86 6.16
N PRO A 35 2.31 -15.98 6.60
CA PRO A 35 3.32 -14.98 6.28
C PRO A 35 3.65 -14.96 4.78
N GLN A 36 4.06 -13.80 4.28
CA GLN A 36 4.45 -13.57 2.89
C GLN A 36 3.34 -13.86 1.86
N SER A 37 2.08 -13.67 2.27
CA SER A 37 0.91 -13.86 1.40
C SER A 37 0.44 -12.54 0.78
N ILE A 38 0.35 -11.49 1.56
CA ILE A 38 0.03 -10.12 1.10
C ILE A 38 1.04 -9.16 1.73
N ALA A 39 1.54 -8.21 0.94
CA ALA A 39 2.46 -7.19 1.41
C ALA A 39 1.99 -5.78 1.05
N ALA A 40 2.31 -4.83 1.93
CA ALA A 40 2.37 -3.42 1.63
C ALA A 40 3.82 -2.93 1.71
N TYR A 41 4.10 -1.73 1.21
CA TYR A 41 5.47 -1.20 1.26
C TYR A 41 5.45 0.21 1.83
N LEU A 42 6.35 0.46 2.79
CA LEU A 42 6.57 1.78 3.35
C LEU A 42 7.82 2.39 2.73
N VAL A 43 7.68 3.58 2.16
CA VAL A 43 8.77 4.33 1.53
C VAL A 43 9.05 5.57 2.34
N GLU A 44 10.26 5.71 2.86
CA GLU A 44 10.67 6.95 3.54
C GLU A 44 10.87 8.08 2.53
N THR A 45 10.37 9.26 2.88
CA THR A 45 10.63 10.51 2.16
C THR A 45 11.11 11.58 3.14
N SER A 46 11.59 12.71 2.61
CA SER A 46 12.04 13.83 3.46
C SER A 46 10.89 14.54 4.21
N VAL A 47 9.64 14.23 3.89
CA VAL A 47 8.45 14.86 4.50
C VAL A 47 7.57 13.86 5.25
N GLY A 48 8.01 12.63 5.42
CA GLY A 48 7.29 11.56 6.12
C GLY A 48 7.16 10.28 5.29
N PRO A 49 6.56 9.24 5.87
CA PRO A 49 6.39 7.95 5.21
C PRO A 49 5.26 7.99 4.17
N VAL A 50 5.45 7.25 3.08
CA VAL A 50 4.47 7.00 2.03
C VAL A 50 4.18 5.51 2.01
N LEU A 51 2.92 5.14 1.82
CA LEU A 51 2.51 3.74 1.74
C LEU A 51 2.19 3.36 0.29
N ILE A 52 2.63 2.17 -0.13
CA ILE A 52 2.23 1.53 -1.39
C ILE A 52 1.47 0.27 -1.02
N GLU A 53 0.27 0.12 -1.52
CA GLU A 53 -0.75 -0.84 -1.15
C GLU A 53 -1.20 -0.71 0.32
N THR A 54 -2.37 -1.25 0.61
CA THR A 54 -2.93 -1.22 1.97
C THR A 54 -3.26 -2.60 2.50
N GLY A 55 -3.36 -3.58 1.61
CA GLY A 55 -3.96 -4.86 1.93
C GLY A 55 -5.48 -4.77 2.18
N PRO A 56 -6.11 -5.88 2.54
CA PRO A 56 -7.51 -5.92 2.93
C PRO A 56 -7.72 -5.26 4.30
N HIS A 57 -8.92 -4.74 4.55
CA HIS A 57 -9.22 -4.15 5.86
C HIS A 57 -9.15 -5.17 7.01
N SER A 58 -9.35 -6.44 6.74
CA SER A 58 -9.16 -7.52 7.72
C SER A 58 -7.74 -7.59 8.31
N THR A 59 -6.73 -7.06 7.59
CA THR A 59 -5.33 -7.00 8.06
C THR A 59 -4.91 -5.62 8.54
N PHE A 60 -5.82 -4.67 8.70
CA PHE A 60 -5.48 -3.26 9.01
C PHE A 60 -4.72 -3.12 10.34
N GLU A 61 -5.06 -3.91 11.36
CA GLU A 61 -4.34 -3.89 12.65
C GLU A 61 -2.90 -4.43 12.50
N VAL A 62 -2.70 -5.40 11.61
CA VAL A 62 -1.34 -5.90 11.27
C VAL A 62 -0.57 -4.82 10.55
N LEU A 63 -1.19 -4.14 9.56
CA LEU A 63 -0.57 -3.01 8.85
C LEU A 63 -0.10 -1.91 9.82
N LYS A 64 -0.95 -1.51 10.77
CA LYS A 64 -0.59 -0.53 11.82
C LYS A 64 0.62 -1.00 12.64
N SER A 65 0.60 -2.25 13.06
CA SER A 65 1.69 -2.86 13.84
C SER A 65 3.01 -2.87 13.05
N GLU A 66 2.96 -3.21 11.76
CA GLU A 66 4.14 -3.24 10.89
C GLU A 66 4.71 -1.83 10.63
N ILE A 67 3.84 -0.83 10.41
CA ILE A 67 4.26 0.58 10.29
C ILE A 67 4.94 1.04 11.59
N LYS A 68 4.35 0.71 12.74
CA LYS A 68 4.93 1.04 14.05
C LYS A 68 6.28 0.35 14.27
N ARG A 69 6.45 -0.89 13.82
CA ARG A 69 7.73 -1.61 13.86
C ARG A 69 8.82 -0.91 13.04
N CYS A 70 8.43 -0.20 11.97
CA CYS A 70 9.34 0.64 11.17
C CYS A 70 9.65 2.01 11.83
N GLY A 71 9.03 2.32 12.97
CA GLY A 71 9.26 3.54 13.73
C GLY A 71 8.38 4.73 13.32
N PHE A 72 7.22 4.45 12.71
CA PHE A 72 6.22 5.44 12.32
C PHE A 72 4.86 5.10 12.94
N GLU A 73 4.00 6.09 13.07
CA GLU A 73 2.60 5.89 13.45
C GLU A 73 1.71 5.96 12.19
N ILE A 74 0.55 5.31 12.26
CA ILE A 74 -0.36 5.20 11.11
C ILE A 74 -0.87 6.56 10.62
N ASP A 75 -1.03 7.53 11.52
CA ASP A 75 -1.50 8.88 11.23
C ASP A 75 -0.43 9.76 10.56
N GLU A 76 0.83 9.32 10.51
CA GLU A 76 1.89 9.95 9.72
C GLU A 76 1.77 9.63 8.22
N ILE A 77 0.99 8.59 7.84
CA ILE A 77 0.76 8.23 6.44
C ILE A 77 -0.19 9.23 5.80
N LYS A 78 0.35 10.15 5.00
CA LYS A 78 -0.43 11.17 4.27
C LYS A 78 -0.58 10.88 2.79
N HIS A 79 0.15 9.90 2.26
CA HIS A 79 0.14 9.53 0.85
C HIS A 79 0.11 8.00 0.71
N VAL A 80 -0.89 7.50 -0.01
CA VAL A 80 -1.08 6.08 -0.29
C VAL A 80 -1.17 5.87 -1.79
N PHE A 81 -0.34 5.00 -2.34
CA PHE A 81 -0.31 4.69 -3.77
C PHE A 81 -0.84 3.27 -3.98
N LEU A 82 -1.90 3.13 -4.76
CA LEU A 82 -2.52 1.85 -5.07
C LEU A 82 -2.14 1.40 -6.47
N SER A 83 -1.74 0.15 -6.60
CA SER A 83 -1.56 -0.44 -7.92
C SER A 83 -2.91 -0.60 -8.62
N HIS A 84 -3.90 -1.09 -7.91
CA HIS A 84 -5.27 -1.26 -8.40
C HIS A 84 -6.26 -1.40 -7.23
N ILE A 85 -7.56 -1.59 -7.54
CA ILE A 85 -8.61 -1.50 -6.52
C ILE A 85 -9.13 -2.85 -6.03
N HIS A 86 -8.46 -3.96 -6.30
CA HIS A 86 -8.85 -5.24 -5.68
C HIS A 86 -8.67 -5.17 -4.16
N LEU A 87 -9.45 -5.98 -3.44
CA LEU A 87 -9.59 -5.84 -1.98
C LEU A 87 -8.30 -6.15 -1.21
N ASP A 88 -7.46 -7.01 -1.75
CA ASP A 88 -6.15 -7.37 -1.21
C ASP A 88 -5.09 -6.27 -1.41
N HIS A 89 -5.37 -5.23 -2.19
CA HIS A 89 -4.52 -4.07 -2.42
C HIS A 89 -5.11 -2.79 -1.82
N ALA A 90 -6.40 -2.54 -2.03
CA ALA A 90 -7.07 -1.28 -1.70
C ALA A 90 -8.07 -1.39 -0.54
N GLY A 91 -8.28 -2.58 0.02
CA GLY A 91 -9.36 -2.83 0.99
C GLY A 91 -9.31 -1.97 2.25
N ALA A 92 -8.12 -1.57 2.71
CA ALA A 92 -7.96 -0.69 3.87
C ALA A 92 -7.71 0.78 3.51
N ALA A 93 -7.75 1.17 2.22
CA ALA A 93 -7.46 2.55 1.80
C ALA A 93 -8.42 3.58 2.43
N TRP A 94 -9.68 3.23 2.61
CA TRP A 94 -10.66 4.10 3.24
C TRP A 94 -10.32 4.45 4.69
N ALA A 95 -9.73 3.51 5.44
CA ALA A 95 -9.35 3.75 6.83
C ALA A 95 -8.16 4.71 6.95
N LEU A 96 -7.27 4.73 5.96
CA LEU A 96 -6.18 5.70 5.85
C LEU A 96 -6.70 7.06 5.36
N ALA A 97 -7.61 7.07 4.39
CA ALA A 97 -8.29 8.29 3.96
C ALA A 97 -9.03 8.97 5.11
N ALA A 98 -9.73 8.20 5.97
CA ALA A 98 -10.39 8.72 7.17
C ALA A 98 -9.41 9.39 8.16
N GLN A 99 -8.11 9.10 8.07
CA GLN A 99 -7.03 9.76 8.85
C GLN A 99 -6.36 10.90 8.07
N GLY A 100 -6.94 11.31 6.94
CA GLY A 100 -6.49 12.43 6.12
C GLY A 100 -5.42 12.09 5.08
N ALA A 101 -5.27 10.82 4.72
CA ALA A 101 -4.38 10.43 3.63
C ALA A 101 -5.02 10.71 2.25
N THR A 102 -4.20 11.13 1.30
CA THR A 102 -4.54 11.17 -0.13
C THR A 102 -4.24 9.82 -0.76
N ILE A 103 -5.21 9.27 -1.48
CA ILE A 103 -5.12 7.98 -2.17
C ILE A 103 -4.88 8.19 -3.66
N TYR A 104 -3.73 7.78 -4.15
CA TYR A 104 -3.32 7.87 -5.55
C TYR A 104 -3.67 6.58 -6.27
N LEU A 105 -4.38 6.69 -7.41
CA LEU A 105 -4.91 5.53 -8.11
C LEU A 105 -5.12 5.80 -9.59
N HIS A 106 -5.46 4.76 -10.34
CA HIS A 106 -5.87 4.87 -11.74
C HIS A 106 -7.25 5.54 -11.85
N PRO A 107 -7.52 6.42 -12.85
CA PRO A 107 -8.82 7.09 -13.02
C PRO A 107 -10.01 6.14 -13.02
N PHE A 108 -9.90 4.95 -13.63
CA PHE A 108 -10.98 3.96 -13.65
C PHE A 108 -11.31 3.35 -12.27
N GLY A 109 -10.42 3.51 -11.29
CA GLY A 109 -10.67 3.05 -9.92
C GLY A 109 -11.41 4.05 -9.04
N GLU A 110 -11.34 5.35 -9.39
CA GLU A 110 -11.83 6.46 -8.55
C GLU A 110 -13.30 6.31 -8.14
N THR A 111 -14.18 6.13 -9.12
CA THR A 111 -15.61 5.96 -8.85
C THR A 111 -15.91 4.75 -7.97
N HIS A 112 -15.12 3.68 -8.10
CA HIS A 112 -15.29 2.47 -7.30
C HIS A 112 -14.84 2.63 -5.84
N LEU A 113 -13.85 3.47 -5.56
CA LEU A 113 -13.47 3.79 -4.19
C LEU A 113 -14.35 4.87 -3.57
N ALA A 114 -14.87 5.81 -4.38
CA ALA A 114 -15.83 6.79 -3.92
C ALA A 114 -17.21 6.17 -3.62
N HIS A 115 -17.60 5.12 -4.37
CA HIS A 115 -18.89 4.42 -4.28
C HIS A 115 -18.67 2.90 -4.33
N PRO A 116 -18.17 2.28 -3.23
CA PRO A 116 -17.72 0.89 -3.23
C PRO A 116 -18.84 -0.17 -3.23
N GLU A 117 -20.11 0.23 -3.19
CA GLU A 117 -21.26 -0.66 -3.02
C GLU A 117 -21.27 -1.78 -4.08
N LYS A 118 -21.10 -1.42 -5.36
CA LYS A 118 -21.06 -2.40 -6.47
C LYS A 118 -19.86 -3.33 -6.40
N LEU A 119 -18.71 -2.82 -5.99
CA LEU A 119 -17.50 -3.62 -5.79
C LEU A 119 -17.72 -4.63 -4.68
N MET A 120 -18.26 -4.18 -3.54
CA MET A 120 -18.54 -5.01 -2.38
C MET A 120 -19.65 -6.05 -2.67
N GLU A 121 -20.71 -5.67 -3.38
CA GLU A 121 -21.73 -6.64 -3.82
C GLU A 121 -21.16 -7.72 -4.72
N SER A 122 -20.28 -7.34 -5.65
CA SER A 122 -19.63 -8.30 -6.55
C SER A 122 -18.73 -9.26 -5.78
N ALA A 123 -17.93 -8.77 -4.86
CA ALA A 123 -17.08 -9.58 -4.00
C ALA A 123 -17.91 -10.49 -3.10
N LYS A 124 -19.00 -9.99 -2.51
CA LYS A 124 -19.91 -10.79 -1.67
C LYS A 124 -20.55 -11.97 -2.41
N ARG A 125 -20.84 -11.85 -3.71
CA ARG A 125 -21.32 -12.99 -4.52
C ARG A 125 -20.30 -14.12 -4.62
N ILE A 126 -19.02 -13.79 -4.60
CA ILE A 126 -17.91 -14.75 -4.71
C ILE A 126 -17.60 -15.36 -3.34
N TYR A 127 -17.41 -14.51 -2.33
CA TYR A 127 -16.87 -14.90 -1.03
C TYR A 127 -17.94 -15.19 0.03
N GLN A 128 -19.21 -14.80 -0.22
CA GLN A 128 -20.37 -15.11 0.61
C GLN A 128 -20.14 -14.82 2.11
N GLU A 129 -20.23 -15.87 2.95
CA GLU A 129 -20.06 -15.77 4.41
C GLU A 129 -18.62 -15.46 4.85
N ASP A 130 -17.65 -15.73 3.99
CA ASP A 130 -16.24 -15.45 4.26
C ASP A 130 -15.85 -13.98 4.01
N MET A 131 -16.75 -13.16 3.50
CA MET A 131 -16.47 -11.79 3.09
C MET A 131 -15.81 -10.97 4.19
N ASP A 132 -16.39 -10.95 5.38
CA ASP A 132 -15.87 -10.16 6.49
C ASP A 132 -14.53 -10.71 7.02
N ARG A 133 -14.39 -12.03 7.06
CA ARG A 133 -13.16 -12.70 7.51
C ARG A 133 -11.99 -12.47 6.55
N LEU A 134 -12.25 -12.51 5.26
CA LEU A 134 -11.21 -12.34 4.23
C LEU A 134 -10.88 -10.87 4.01
N TRP A 135 -11.88 -10.04 3.80
CA TRP A 135 -11.68 -8.69 3.27
C TRP A 135 -12.01 -7.58 4.27
N GLY A 136 -12.85 -7.89 5.29
CA GLY A 136 -13.34 -6.91 6.24
C GLY A 136 -14.32 -5.94 5.58
N GLN A 137 -14.36 -4.72 6.08
CA GLN A 137 -15.27 -3.68 5.60
C GLN A 137 -14.58 -2.75 4.60
N MET A 138 -15.39 -2.13 3.74
CA MET A 138 -14.96 -1.04 2.87
C MET A 138 -16.00 0.07 2.90
N HIS A 139 -15.55 1.29 3.11
CA HIS A 139 -16.39 2.49 3.17
C HIS A 139 -16.04 3.46 2.04
N PRO A 140 -16.97 4.32 1.62
CA PRO A 140 -16.71 5.36 0.63
C PRO A 140 -15.53 6.26 1.02
N ILE A 141 -14.69 6.58 0.07
CA ILE A 141 -13.62 7.56 0.22
C ILE A 141 -14.09 8.88 -0.37
N PRO A 142 -14.03 10.01 0.38
CA PRO A 142 -14.32 11.32 -0.16
C PRO A 142 -13.54 11.63 -1.43
N ILE A 143 -14.18 12.21 -2.43
CA ILE A 143 -13.57 12.43 -3.75
C ILE A 143 -12.35 13.38 -3.70
N ASP A 144 -12.31 14.29 -2.75
CA ASP A 144 -11.21 15.21 -2.51
C ASP A 144 -9.96 14.53 -1.88
N GLN A 145 -10.12 13.31 -1.38
CA GLN A 145 -9.04 12.46 -0.92
C GLN A 145 -8.57 11.43 -1.97
N LEU A 146 -9.28 11.33 -3.10
CA LEU A 146 -8.89 10.50 -4.23
C LEU A 146 -8.13 11.36 -5.25
N ARG A 147 -6.97 10.90 -5.70
CA ARG A 147 -6.19 11.55 -6.75
C ARG A 147 -5.90 10.59 -7.88
N SER A 148 -6.67 10.72 -8.94
CA SER A 148 -6.42 10.01 -10.19
C SER A 148 -5.12 10.46 -10.84
N THR A 149 -4.35 9.52 -11.38
CA THR A 149 -3.05 9.77 -12.00
C THR A 149 -3.03 9.31 -13.44
N GLY A 150 -2.49 10.16 -14.33
CA GLY A 150 -2.31 9.84 -15.73
C GLY A 150 -1.11 8.92 -15.99
N HIS A 151 -1.10 8.28 -17.17
CA HIS A 151 0.07 7.47 -17.56
C HIS A 151 1.32 8.34 -17.69
N LEU A 152 2.43 7.89 -17.11
CA LEU A 152 3.71 8.59 -16.98
C LEU A 152 3.67 9.86 -16.11
N GLU A 153 2.55 10.16 -15.47
CA GLU A 153 2.49 11.27 -14.52
C GLU A 153 3.50 11.05 -13.38
N GLU A 154 4.21 12.12 -13.04
CA GLU A 154 5.18 12.15 -11.95
C GLU A 154 4.63 12.96 -10.77
N ILE A 155 4.71 12.38 -9.59
CA ILE A 155 4.29 12.97 -8.34
C ILE A 155 5.52 13.09 -7.44
N LEU A 156 5.85 14.30 -7.01
CA LEU A 156 6.97 14.54 -6.10
C LEU A 156 6.45 14.62 -4.66
N ILE A 157 6.92 13.72 -3.81
CA ILE A 157 6.66 13.73 -2.36
C ILE A 157 8.00 13.85 -1.65
N GLY A 158 8.25 15.03 -1.06
CA GLY A 158 9.55 15.33 -0.48
C GLY A 158 10.68 15.18 -1.53
N ASN A 159 11.62 14.30 -1.26
CA ASN A 159 12.77 14.02 -2.14
C ASN A 159 12.57 12.83 -3.07
N ARG A 160 11.35 12.25 -3.11
CA ARG A 160 11.04 11.05 -3.92
C ARG A 160 10.10 11.36 -5.05
N ARG A 161 10.37 10.76 -6.20
CA ARG A 161 9.55 10.85 -7.40
C ARG A 161 8.82 9.55 -7.63
N PHE A 162 7.49 9.63 -7.65
CA PHE A 162 6.58 8.52 -7.92
C PHE A 162 6.03 8.67 -9.33
N GLN A 163 6.32 7.74 -10.23
CA GLN A 163 5.83 7.76 -11.61
C GLN A 163 4.79 6.67 -11.84
N ALA A 164 3.62 7.05 -12.33
CA ALA A 164 2.53 6.15 -12.67
C ALA A 164 2.76 5.47 -14.02
N LEU A 165 2.98 4.18 -14.04
CA LEU A 165 3.06 3.37 -15.25
C LEU A 165 1.74 2.61 -15.39
N HIS A 166 0.82 3.07 -16.25
CA HIS A 166 -0.40 2.32 -16.50
C HIS A 166 -0.07 0.99 -17.17
N THR A 167 -0.42 -0.10 -16.55
CA THR A 167 -0.11 -1.47 -16.93
C THR A 167 -1.39 -2.30 -17.01
N PRO A 168 -2.30 -2.01 -17.95
CA PRO A 168 -3.53 -2.80 -18.11
C PRO A 168 -3.16 -4.24 -18.49
N GLY A 169 -3.84 -5.20 -17.89
CA GLY A 169 -3.62 -6.64 -18.06
C GLY A 169 -4.41 -7.38 -17.02
N HIS A 170 -3.86 -7.51 -15.82
CA HIS A 170 -4.55 -8.06 -14.65
C HIS A 170 -5.86 -7.29 -14.35
N ALA A 171 -5.82 -5.97 -14.38
CA ALA A 171 -6.99 -5.10 -14.28
C ALA A 171 -6.84 -3.87 -15.19
N LYS A 172 -7.97 -3.34 -15.72
CA LYS A 172 -7.96 -2.13 -16.57
C LYS A 172 -7.50 -0.88 -15.81
N HIS A 173 -7.61 -0.89 -14.50
CA HIS A 173 -7.23 0.19 -13.59
C HIS A 173 -5.90 -0.09 -12.86
N HIS A 174 -4.99 -0.82 -13.51
CA HIS A 174 -3.72 -1.18 -12.90
C HIS A 174 -2.61 -0.17 -13.23
N ILE A 175 -1.83 0.18 -12.21
CA ILE A 175 -0.62 1.02 -12.26
C ILE A 175 0.54 0.25 -11.63
N ALA A 176 1.66 0.15 -12.31
CA ALA A 176 2.93 -0.13 -11.67
C ALA A 176 3.57 1.20 -11.25
N TRP A 177 3.98 1.32 -10.00
CA TRP A 177 4.59 2.54 -9.47
C TRP A 177 6.11 2.48 -9.54
N LYS A 178 6.71 3.37 -10.32
CA LYS A 178 8.17 3.51 -10.36
C LYS A 178 8.61 4.60 -9.39
N ILE A 179 9.56 4.26 -8.53
CA ILE A 179 10.14 5.17 -7.52
C ILE A 179 11.67 5.02 -7.62
N ASP A 180 12.33 6.05 -8.12
CA ASP A 180 13.76 6.03 -8.41
C ASP A 180 14.13 4.86 -9.35
N ASN A 181 14.89 3.86 -8.86
CA ASN A 181 15.29 2.65 -9.59
C ASN A 181 14.46 1.41 -9.23
N LEU A 182 13.40 1.58 -8.42
CA LEU A 182 12.49 0.50 -8.01
C LEU A 182 11.20 0.58 -8.80
N VAL A 183 10.58 -0.57 -9.04
CA VAL A 183 9.23 -0.66 -9.60
C VAL A 183 8.39 -1.59 -8.73
N PHE A 184 7.30 -1.05 -8.21
CA PHE A 184 6.27 -1.81 -7.50
C PHE A 184 5.24 -2.26 -8.52
N THR A 185 5.29 -3.52 -8.87
CA THR A 185 4.58 -4.05 -10.03
C THR A 185 3.12 -4.36 -9.78
N GLY A 186 2.69 -4.43 -8.50
CA GLY A 186 1.41 -5.03 -8.19
C GLY A 186 1.31 -6.42 -8.84
N ASP A 187 0.18 -6.75 -9.42
CA ASP A 187 -0.13 -8.09 -9.94
C ASP A 187 0.25 -8.34 -11.40
N VAL A 188 0.88 -7.37 -12.08
CA VAL A 188 1.22 -7.56 -13.51
C VAL A 188 2.52 -8.34 -13.77
N ALA A 189 3.36 -8.52 -12.76
CA ALA A 189 4.62 -9.28 -12.90
C ALA A 189 4.53 -10.73 -12.38
N GLY A 190 3.32 -11.16 -12.03
CA GLY A 190 3.08 -12.48 -11.44
C GLY A 190 3.48 -12.57 -9.96
N VAL A 191 3.19 -13.71 -9.39
CA VAL A 191 3.38 -14.03 -7.96
C VAL A 191 4.47 -15.07 -7.80
N LYS A 192 5.36 -14.87 -6.83
CA LYS A 192 6.33 -15.88 -6.40
C LYS A 192 6.00 -16.32 -4.98
N ILE A 193 5.48 -17.54 -4.84
CA ILE A 193 5.16 -18.12 -3.54
C ILE A 193 6.35 -18.94 -3.05
N GLN A 194 6.93 -18.53 -1.93
CA GLN A 194 8.08 -19.20 -1.30
C GLN A 194 9.26 -19.40 -2.28
N LYS A 195 9.76 -20.63 -2.40
CA LYS A 195 10.86 -21.02 -3.29
C LYS A 195 10.40 -21.49 -4.67
N GLY A 196 9.09 -21.41 -4.94
CA GLY A 196 8.51 -21.81 -6.21
C GLY A 196 8.88 -20.90 -7.39
N PRO A 197 8.51 -21.28 -8.63
CA PRO A 197 8.64 -20.41 -9.78
C PRO A 197 7.71 -19.19 -9.64
N VAL A 198 7.97 -18.16 -10.44
CA VAL A 198 7.00 -17.07 -10.61
C VAL A 198 5.81 -17.62 -11.42
N VAL A 199 4.61 -17.40 -10.95
CA VAL A 199 3.35 -17.75 -11.64
C VAL A 199 2.73 -16.46 -12.14
N PRO A 200 2.31 -16.41 -13.44
CA PRO A 200 1.67 -15.23 -14.01
C PRO A 200 0.28 -14.98 -13.43
#